data_6f91151388546988ea6cef8b95cd0abb
#
_entry.id   6f91151388546988ea6cef8b95cd0abb
#
_cell.length_a   1.000
_cell.length_b   1.000
_cell.length_c   1.000
_cell.angle_alpha   90.00
_cell.angle_beta   90.00
_cell.angle_gamma   90.00
#
_symmetry.space_group_name_H-M   'P 1'
#
loop_
_entity.id
_entity.type
_entity.pdbx_description
1 polymer ?
#
loop_
_entity_poly.entity_id
_entity_poly.type
_entity_poly.pdbx_seq_one_letter_code
_entity_poly.pdbx_strand_id
1 'polypeptide(L)'
;MPQLFNNAVLTDKGAKLLVRAQAGEIKLQFTRMATGNGTYTASEKTVQSLQKATKLKAQKNTYALSSISVYSEHSVKLTALITNYDPVKETILVSTGYYINEIGIFAKPQGAADTEEVLYSIAVVAGDTGDFMPPYNGYNPAQIVQDYYATVDNSTQVTIKTAGA
;
A
#
# COMPACT_ATOMS: atom_id res chain seq x y z
N MET A 1 -15.86 5.22 16.17
CA MET A 1 -16.16 4.89 14.77
C MET A 1 -15.44 3.61 14.39
N PRO A 2 -16.15 2.64 13.84
CA PRO A 2 -15.44 1.47 13.33
C PRO A 2 -14.50 1.87 12.19
N GLN A 3 -13.36 1.24 12.14
CA GLN A 3 -12.41 1.46 11.05
C GLN A 3 -12.93 0.76 9.80
N LEU A 4 -12.78 1.40 8.65
CA LEU A 4 -13.15 0.80 7.37
C LEU A 4 -12.25 -0.40 7.06
N PHE A 5 -10.95 -0.25 7.31
CA PHE A 5 -9.96 -1.31 7.11
C PHE A 5 -9.50 -1.87 8.45
N ASN A 6 -9.22 -3.17 8.48
CA ASN A 6 -8.50 -3.78 9.59
C ASN A 6 -7.07 -3.21 9.64
N ASN A 7 -6.40 -3.37 10.78
CA ASN A 7 -5.01 -2.95 10.91
C ASN A 7 -4.14 -3.63 9.85
N ALA A 8 -3.18 -2.88 9.33
CA ALA A 8 -2.24 -3.40 8.35
C ALA A 8 -1.41 -4.53 8.93
N VAL A 9 -1.11 -5.53 8.11
CA VAL A 9 -0.35 -6.71 8.49
C VAL A 9 0.96 -6.72 7.73
N LEU A 10 2.08 -6.84 8.46
CA LEU A 10 3.40 -7.02 7.88
C LEU A 10 3.48 -8.43 7.28
N THR A 11 3.81 -8.53 5.99
CA THR A 11 3.92 -9.84 5.35
C THR A 11 5.23 -10.53 5.74
N ASP A 12 5.32 -11.83 5.48
CA ASP A 12 6.55 -12.59 5.75
C ASP A 12 7.73 -12.03 4.93
N LYS A 13 7.49 -11.68 3.67
CA LYS A 13 8.53 -11.08 2.82
C LYS A 13 8.90 -9.68 3.29
N GLY A 14 7.92 -8.91 3.76
CA GLY A 14 8.17 -7.61 4.38
C GLY A 14 8.99 -7.74 5.64
N ALA A 15 8.69 -8.73 6.47
CA ALA A 15 9.46 -9.00 7.69
C ALA A 15 10.92 -9.34 7.39
N LYS A 16 11.18 -10.09 6.31
CA LYS A 16 12.56 -10.39 5.88
C LYS A 16 13.32 -9.13 5.48
N LEU A 17 12.67 -8.22 4.74
CA LEU A 17 13.29 -6.94 4.41
C LEU A 17 13.57 -6.12 5.66
N LEU A 18 12.63 -6.10 6.59
CA LEU A 18 12.77 -5.33 7.83
C LEU A 18 13.96 -5.85 8.65
N VAL A 19 14.11 -7.15 8.77
CA VAL A 19 15.25 -7.76 9.48
C VAL A 19 16.57 -7.35 8.83
N ARG A 20 16.65 -7.38 7.51
CA ARG A 20 17.86 -6.95 6.77
C ARG A 20 18.16 -5.47 7.01
N ALA A 21 17.13 -4.64 7.05
CA ALA A 21 17.28 -3.22 7.34
C ALA A 21 17.75 -2.99 8.78
N GLN A 22 17.19 -3.72 9.74
CA GLN A 22 17.60 -3.65 11.14
C GLN A 22 19.05 -4.09 11.34
N ALA A 23 19.51 -5.07 10.57
CA ALA A 23 20.89 -5.55 10.60
C ALA A 23 21.88 -4.59 9.90
N GLY A 24 21.38 -3.52 9.29
CA GLY A 24 22.23 -2.57 8.58
C GLY A 24 22.66 -3.01 7.19
N GLU A 25 22.14 -4.13 6.69
CA GLU A 25 22.46 -4.64 5.36
C GLU A 25 21.92 -3.77 4.24
N ILE A 26 20.74 -3.23 4.44
CA ILE A 26 20.02 -2.43 3.43
C ILE A 26 19.38 -1.23 4.09
N LYS A 27 18.99 -0.26 3.27
CA LYS A 27 18.01 0.76 3.64
C LYS A 27 16.69 0.34 3.02
N LEU A 28 15.61 0.45 3.79
CA LEU A 28 14.28 0.07 3.33
C LEU A 28 13.67 1.21 2.53
N GLN A 29 13.23 0.93 1.30
CA GLN A 29 12.54 1.91 0.47
C GLN A 29 11.12 1.42 0.20
N PHE A 30 10.12 2.21 0.59
CA PHE A 30 8.74 1.99 0.20
C PHE A 30 8.54 2.56 -1.20
N THR A 31 7.95 1.80 -2.09
CA THR A 31 7.93 2.13 -3.51
C THR A 31 6.59 2.61 -4.03
N ARG A 32 5.50 2.01 -3.57
CA ARG A 32 4.16 2.35 -4.08
C ARG A 32 3.07 1.79 -3.18
N MET A 33 1.88 2.37 -3.33
CA MET A 33 0.66 1.86 -2.74
C MET A 33 -0.20 1.28 -3.85
N ALA A 34 -0.73 0.08 -3.65
CA ALA A 34 -1.64 -0.56 -4.60
C ALA A 34 -3.02 -0.68 -3.99
N THR A 35 -4.04 -0.60 -4.84
CA THR A 35 -5.44 -0.81 -4.46
C THR A 35 -6.03 -1.91 -5.30
N GLY A 36 -7.00 -2.62 -4.73
CA GLY A 36 -7.68 -3.70 -5.42
C GLY A 36 -9.07 -3.93 -4.88
N ASN A 37 -9.84 -4.75 -5.61
CA ASN A 37 -11.21 -5.08 -5.22
C ASN A 37 -11.38 -6.55 -4.82
N GLY A 38 -10.29 -7.22 -4.46
CA GLY A 38 -10.36 -8.60 -4.01
C GLY A 38 -11.24 -8.75 -2.79
N THR A 39 -11.94 -9.87 -2.70
CA THR A 39 -12.78 -10.18 -1.55
C THR A 39 -12.12 -11.26 -0.70
N TYR A 40 -12.26 -11.12 0.61
CA TYR A 40 -11.61 -11.98 1.58
C TYR A 40 -12.66 -12.57 2.52
N THR A 41 -12.58 -13.87 2.76
CA THR A 41 -13.41 -14.51 3.78
C THR A 41 -12.88 -14.17 5.17
N ALA A 42 -13.66 -14.45 6.21
CA ALA A 42 -13.24 -14.19 7.59
C ALA A 42 -11.91 -14.89 7.91
N SER A 43 -11.72 -16.14 7.45
CA SER A 43 -10.48 -16.86 7.69
C SER A 43 -9.29 -16.29 6.92
N GLU A 44 -9.54 -15.64 5.79
CA GLU A 44 -8.51 -15.01 4.98
C GLU A 44 -8.07 -13.64 5.52
N LYS A 45 -8.88 -13.05 6.40
CA LYS A 45 -8.58 -11.75 7.03
C LYS A 45 -7.74 -11.89 8.31
N THR A 46 -7.41 -13.10 8.72
CA THR A 46 -6.59 -13.31 9.91
C THR A 46 -5.16 -12.83 9.67
N VAL A 47 -4.48 -12.44 10.75
CA VAL A 47 -3.09 -12.00 10.67
C VAL A 47 -2.23 -13.10 10.03
N GLN A 48 -2.42 -14.35 10.44
CA GLN A 48 -1.65 -15.47 9.91
C GLN A 48 -1.82 -15.66 8.42
N SER A 49 -3.05 -15.51 7.91
CA SER A 49 -3.31 -15.63 6.47
C SER A 49 -2.70 -14.48 5.69
N LEU A 50 -2.85 -13.25 6.19
CA LEU A 50 -2.35 -12.07 5.51
C LEU A 50 -0.82 -11.99 5.51
N GLN A 51 -0.17 -12.54 6.53
CA GLN A 51 1.29 -12.61 6.57
C GLN A 51 1.86 -13.38 5.39
N LYS A 52 1.11 -14.31 4.83
CA LYS A 52 1.55 -15.13 3.69
C LYS A 52 1.27 -14.49 2.35
N ALA A 53 0.61 -13.34 2.32
CA ALA A 53 0.28 -12.67 1.07
C ALA A 53 1.55 -12.18 0.35
N THR A 54 1.61 -12.41 -0.94
CA THR A 54 2.69 -11.93 -1.80
C THR A 54 2.21 -10.94 -2.85
N LYS A 55 0.90 -10.78 -2.96
CA LYS A 55 0.23 -9.86 -3.87
C LYS A 55 -1.19 -9.60 -3.38
N LEU A 56 -1.83 -8.57 -3.90
CA LEU A 56 -3.26 -8.37 -3.71
C LEU A 56 -4.02 -9.41 -4.52
N LYS A 57 -5.22 -9.79 -4.08
CA LYS A 57 -6.06 -10.77 -4.80
C LYS A 57 -6.47 -10.26 -6.17
N ALA A 58 -6.85 -8.99 -6.26
CA ALA A 58 -7.35 -8.39 -7.49
C ALA A 58 -6.88 -6.94 -7.57
N GLN A 59 -5.59 -6.76 -7.79
CA GLN A 59 -5.00 -5.43 -7.89
C GLN A 59 -5.56 -4.68 -9.09
N LYS A 60 -5.96 -3.42 -8.87
CA LYS A 60 -6.52 -2.55 -9.90
C LYS A 60 -5.56 -1.43 -10.30
N ASN A 61 -5.03 -0.71 -9.32
CA ASN A 61 -4.18 0.45 -9.58
C ASN A 61 -3.00 0.49 -8.61
N THR A 62 -1.97 1.21 -9.02
CA THR A 62 -0.85 1.56 -8.14
C THR A 62 -0.64 3.05 -8.17
N TYR A 63 -0.16 3.60 -7.05
CA TYR A 63 0.04 5.03 -6.88
C TYR A 63 1.39 5.29 -6.23
N ALA A 64 2.06 6.35 -6.67
CA ALA A 64 3.27 6.80 -6.02
C ALA A 64 2.95 7.30 -4.61
N LEU A 65 3.87 7.10 -3.68
CA LEU A 65 3.75 7.65 -2.35
C LEU A 65 4.13 9.12 -2.38
N SER A 66 3.33 9.96 -1.74
CA SER A 66 3.56 11.41 -1.72
C SER A 66 4.34 11.85 -0.49
N SER A 67 4.24 11.11 0.62
CA SER A 67 4.96 11.47 1.84
C SER A 67 5.15 10.27 2.76
N ILE A 68 6.13 10.41 3.65
CA ILE A 68 6.36 9.48 4.74
C ILE A 68 6.67 10.30 5.98
N SER A 69 6.13 9.91 7.12
CA SER A 69 6.43 10.53 8.41
C SER A 69 6.43 9.49 9.51
N VAL A 70 7.18 9.78 10.58
CA VAL A 70 7.17 8.92 11.77
C VAL A 70 5.81 9.08 12.44
N TYR A 71 5.15 7.95 12.71
CA TYR A 71 3.88 7.93 13.44
C TYR A 71 4.09 7.51 14.90
N SER A 72 4.89 6.46 15.10
CA SER A 72 5.21 5.96 16.44
C SER A 72 6.60 5.33 16.42
N GLU A 73 7.02 4.77 17.55
CA GLU A 73 8.31 4.08 17.65
C GLU A 73 8.41 2.87 16.72
N HIS A 74 7.26 2.32 16.31
CA HIS A 74 7.22 1.07 15.55
C HIS A 74 6.44 1.19 14.23
N SER A 75 6.10 2.42 13.83
CA SER A 75 5.35 2.60 12.58
C SER A 75 5.63 3.94 11.93
N VAL A 76 5.45 3.95 10.62
CA VAL A 76 5.47 5.17 9.81
C VAL A 76 4.12 5.35 9.14
N LYS A 77 3.79 6.60 8.87
CA LYS A 77 2.61 6.96 8.10
C LYS A 77 3.03 7.24 6.67
N LEU A 78 2.49 6.46 5.75
CA LEU A 78 2.68 6.63 4.31
C LEU A 78 1.42 7.22 3.72
N THR A 79 1.56 8.17 2.83
CA THR A 79 0.41 8.84 2.22
C THR A 79 0.51 8.74 0.70
N ALA A 80 -0.62 8.46 0.06
CA ALA A 80 -0.74 8.49 -1.40
C ALA A 80 -2.06 9.14 -1.79
N LEU A 81 -2.08 9.76 -2.95
CA LEU A 81 -3.30 10.27 -3.55
C LEU A 81 -3.86 9.19 -4.48
N ILE A 82 -4.97 8.59 -4.08
CA ILE A 82 -5.67 7.60 -4.87
C ILE A 82 -6.66 8.33 -5.76
N THR A 83 -6.58 8.12 -7.07
CA THR A 83 -7.38 8.86 -8.03
C THR A 83 -7.77 7.98 -9.22
N ASN A 84 -8.76 8.43 -9.98
CA ASN A 84 -9.20 7.75 -11.19
C ASN A 84 -8.64 8.37 -12.48
N TYR A 85 -7.85 9.44 -12.37
CA TYR A 85 -7.26 10.11 -13.51
C TYR A 85 -5.91 10.72 -13.17
N ASP A 86 -4.93 10.55 -14.05
CA ASP A 86 -3.61 11.16 -13.92
C ASP A 86 -3.55 12.40 -14.82
N PRO A 87 -3.59 13.62 -14.25
CA PRO A 87 -3.60 14.85 -15.06
C PRO A 87 -2.25 15.15 -15.69
N VAL A 88 -1.15 14.62 -15.17
CA VAL A 88 0.18 14.86 -15.74
C VAL A 88 0.35 14.06 -17.01
N LYS A 89 -0.01 12.79 -16.99
CA LYS A 89 0.08 11.90 -18.16
C LYS A 89 -1.19 11.91 -19.00
N GLU A 90 -2.23 12.61 -18.55
CA GLU A 90 -3.54 12.64 -19.18
C GLU A 90 -4.09 11.23 -19.42
N THR A 91 -3.97 10.38 -18.41
CA THR A 91 -4.34 8.96 -18.49
C THR A 91 -5.52 8.65 -17.58
N ILE A 92 -6.52 7.96 -18.13
CA ILE A 92 -7.63 7.44 -17.34
C ILE A 92 -7.13 6.21 -16.59
N LEU A 93 -7.17 6.27 -15.25
CA LEU A 93 -6.71 5.18 -14.39
C LEU A 93 -7.83 4.20 -14.04
N VAL A 94 -9.07 4.67 -14.02
CA VAL A 94 -10.24 3.84 -13.70
C VAL A 94 -11.31 4.07 -14.77
N SER A 95 -11.50 3.08 -15.62
CA SER A 95 -12.55 3.08 -16.64
C SER A 95 -13.82 2.36 -16.15
N THR A 96 -13.66 1.39 -15.24
CA THR A 96 -14.77 0.71 -14.57
C THR A 96 -14.58 0.89 -13.07
N GLY A 97 -15.58 1.46 -12.39
CA GLY A 97 -15.48 1.71 -10.96
C GLY A 97 -15.34 0.42 -10.15
N TYR A 98 -14.73 0.54 -8.97
CA TYR A 98 -14.59 -0.61 -8.08
C TYR A 98 -14.53 -0.16 -6.62
N TYR A 99 -14.91 -1.08 -5.72
CA TYR A 99 -14.75 -0.87 -4.29
C TYR A 99 -13.32 -1.19 -3.89
N ILE A 100 -12.69 -0.30 -3.13
CA ILE A 100 -11.33 -0.49 -2.63
C ILE A 100 -11.41 -1.39 -1.40
N ASN A 101 -11.20 -2.69 -1.60
CA ASN A 101 -11.34 -3.71 -0.56
C ASN A 101 -9.99 -4.13 0.02
N GLU A 102 -8.91 -3.82 -0.65
CA GLU A 102 -7.56 -4.19 -0.25
C GLU A 102 -6.58 -3.10 -0.63
N ILE A 103 -5.61 -2.86 0.23
CA ILE A 103 -4.54 -1.89 0.01
C ILE A 103 -3.23 -2.57 0.36
N GLY A 104 -2.23 -2.44 -0.51
CA GLY A 104 -0.91 -2.99 -0.27
C GLY A 104 0.17 -1.94 -0.38
N ILE A 105 1.20 -2.09 0.42
CA ILE A 105 2.40 -1.26 0.36
C ILE A 105 3.54 -2.15 -0.12
N PHE A 106 4.23 -1.71 -1.16
CA PHE A 106 5.37 -2.42 -1.72
C PHE A 106 6.66 -1.76 -1.27
N ALA A 107 7.70 -2.58 -1.12
CA ALA A 107 9.00 -2.11 -0.69
C ALA A 107 10.11 -2.95 -1.31
N LYS A 108 11.31 -2.39 -1.32
CA LYS A 108 12.52 -3.07 -1.77
C LYS A 108 13.73 -2.47 -1.05
N PRO A 109 14.90 -3.12 -1.13
CA PRO A 109 16.13 -2.48 -0.70
C PRO A 109 16.40 -1.25 -1.58
N GLN A 110 16.80 -0.13 -0.97
CA GLN A 110 17.11 1.08 -1.72
C GLN A 110 18.27 0.80 -2.71
N GLY A 111 18.07 1.20 -3.95
CA GLY A 111 19.04 0.97 -5.01
C GLY A 111 18.93 -0.38 -5.69
N ALA A 112 18.07 -1.28 -5.20
CA ALA A 112 17.88 -2.59 -5.81
C ALA A 112 17.01 -2.50 -7.07
N ALA A 113 17.08 -3.54 -7.91
CA ALA A 113 16.22 -3.64 -9.09
C ALA A 113 14.75 -3.81 -8.67
N ASP A 114 13.84 -3.43 -9.58
CA ASP A 114 12.40 -3.55 -9.31
C ASP A 114 11.96 -5.00 -9.12
N THR A 115 12.72 -5.96 -9.63
CA THR A 115 12.45 -7.39 -9.44
C THR A 115 12.58 -7.82 -7.98
N GLU A 116 13.25 -7.02 -7.14
CA GLU A 116 13.38 -7.30 -5.71
C GLU A 116 12.27 -6.66 -4.88
N GLU A 117 11.35 -5.95 -5.52
CA GLU A 117 10.18 -5.38 -4.84
C GLU A 117 9.25 -6.48 -4.34
N VAL A 118 8.79 -6.35 -3.10
CA VAL A 118 7.85 -7.30 -2.50
C VAL A 118 6.68 -6.55 -1.88
N LEU A 119 5.56 -7.26 -1.71
CA LEU A 119 4.45 -6.75 -0.91
C LEU A 119 4.91 -6.77 0.55
N TYR A 120 5.11 -5.57 1.09
CA TYR A 120 5.63 -5.40 2.45
C TYR A 120 4.53 -5.52 3.50
N SER A 121 3.37 -4.95 3.19
CA SER A 121 2.26 -4.86 4.13
C SER A 121 0.96 -4.86 3.37
N ILE A 122 -0.09 -5.38 4.00
CA ILE A 122 -1.42 -5.46 3.40
C ILE A 122 -2.48 -5.09 4.43
N ALA A 123 -3.48 -4.33 3.99
CA ALA A 123 -4.67 -4.03 4.79
C ALA A 123 -5.90 -4.39 3.98
N VAL A 124 -6.83 -5.09 4.61
CA VAL A 124 -8.08 -5.48 3.97
C VAL A 124 -9.27 -4.85 4.69
N VAL A 125 -10.36 -4.68 3.97
CA VAL A 125 -11.57 -4.08 4.52
C VAL A 125 -12.12 -4.96 5.66
N ALA A 126 -12.62 -4.30 6.71
CA ALA A 126 -13.18 -5.01 7.87
C ALA A 126 -14.55 -5.65 7.53
N GLY A 127 -15.36 -4.94 6.75
CA GLY A 127 -16.66 -5.42 6.29
C GLY A 127 -16.60 -6.03 4.89
N ASP A 128 -17.67 -5.88 4.14
CA ASP A 128 -17.77 -6.48 2.81
C ASP A 128 -17.13 -5.62 1.72
N THR A 129 -17.24 -4.30 1.83
CA THR A 129 -16.72 -3.37 0.84
C THR A 129 -16.07 -2.17 1.50
N GLY A 130 -15.08 -1.60 0.81
CA GLY A 130 -14.46 -0.34 1.19
C GLY A 130 -15.08 0.83 0.44
N ASP A 131 -14.31 1.91 0.31
CA ASP A 131 -14.72 3.08 -0.45
C ASP A 131 -14.83 2.76 -1.94
N PHE A 132 -15.81 3.37 -2.60
CA PHE A 132 -15.99 3.19 -4.03
C PHE A 132 -15.14 4.19 -4.80
N MET A 133 -14.32 3.69 -5.72
CA MET A 133 -13.60 4.52 -6.67
C MET A 133 -14.39 4.52 -7.98
N PRO A 134 -15.04 5.63 -8.34
CA PRO A 134 -15.86 5.68 -9.56
C PRO A 134 -14.99 5.72 -10.81
N PRO A 135 -15.54 5.39 -11.97
CA PRO A 135 -14.84 5.61 -13.22
C PRO A 135 -14.69 7.12 -13.48
N TYR A 136 -13.63 7.49 -14.19
CA TYR A 136 -13.43 8.89 -14.56
C TYR A 136 -14.56 9.34 -15.49
N ASN A 137 -15.17 10.49 -15.15
CA ASN A 137 -16.34 11.00 -15.90
C ASN A 137 -15.98 11.91 -17.07
N GLY A 138 -14.69 12.14 -17.33
CA GLY A 138 -14.24 13.03 -18.39
C GLY A 138 -14.08 14.48 -17.99
N TYR A 139 -14.46 14.84 -16.76
CA TYR A 139 -14.46 16.24 -16.30
C TYR A 139 -13.68 16.43 -15.01
N ASN A 140 -14.07 15.74 -13.95
CA ASN A 140 -13.50 15.92 -12.62
C ASN A 140 -12.96 14.62 -12.07
N PRO A 141 -11.66 14.55 -11.71
CA PRO A 141 -11.12 13.35 -11.05
C PRO A 141 -11.73 13.16 -9.67
N ALA A 142 -11.99 11.90 -9.33
CA ALA A 142 -12.25 11.53 -7.94
C ALA A 142 -10.90 11.30 -7.27
N GLN A 143 -10.72 11.81 -6.06
CA GLN A 143 -9.46 11.75 -5.34
C GLN A 143 -9.70 11.41 -3.87
N ILE A 144 -8.87 10.53 -3.35
CA ILE A 144 -8.86 10.14 -1.94
C ILE A 144 -7.43 10.26 -1.45
N VAL A 145 -7.22 11.08 -0.41
CA VAL A 145 -5.91 11.10 0.27
C VAL A 145 -5.90 9.93 1.23
N GLN A 146 -5.07 8.94 0.95
CA GLN A 146 -5.03 7.71 1.74
C GLN A 146 -3.77 7.65 2.59
N ASP A 147 -3.96 7.60 3.90
CA ASP A 147 -2.89 7.34 4.85
C ASP A 147 -2.81 5.84 5.12
N TYR A 148 -1.60 5.35 5.31
CA TYR A 148 -1.35 3.93 5.60
C TYR A 148 -0.26 3.84 6.66
N TYR A 149 -0.51 3.06 7.71
CA TYR A 149 0.43 2.92 8.82
C TYR A 149 1.13 1.57 8.70
N ALA A 150 2.43 1.62 8.38
CA ALA A 150 3.25 0.42 8.18
C ALA A 150 4.16 0.20 9.37
N THR A 151 4.29 -1.06 9.77
CA THR A 151 5.17 -1.45 10.88
C THR A 151 6.63 -1.36 10.45
N VAL A 152 7.44 -0.69 11.26
CA VAL A 152 8.90 -0.65 11.14
C VAL A 152 9.48 -0.63 12.55
N ASP A 153 10.79 -0.84 12.65
CA ASP A 153 11.50 -0.62 13.91
C ASP A 153 11.97 0.83 13.97
N ASN A 154 12.03 1.41 15.17
CA ASN A 154 12.43 2.81 15.35
C ASN A 154 13.88 3.09 14.92
N SER A 155 14.72 2.08 14.85
CA SER A 155 16.10 2.21 14.37
C SER A 155 16.22 2.02 12.86
N THR A 156 15.12 1.63 12.19
CA THR A 156 15.15 1.36 10.75
C THR A 156 15.15 2.66 9.96
N GLN A 157 16.12 2.80 9.07
CA GLN A 157 16.13 3.90 8.13
C GLN A 157 15.22 3.57 6.95
N VAL A 158 14.26 4.44 6.68
CA VAL A 158 13.28 4.22 5.62
C VAL A 158 13.25 5.42 4.69
N THR A 159 12.97 5.14 3.42
CA THR A 159 12.78 6.17 2.40
C THR A 159 11.56 5.81 1.56
N ILE A 160 11.12 6.75 0.73
CA ILE A 160 10.09 6.48 -0.27
C ILE A 160 10.62 6.80 -1.65
N LYS A 161 10.04 6.12 -2.65
CA LYS A 161 10.23 6.48 -4.05
C LYS A 161 9.10 7.45 -4.41
N THR A 162 9.46 8.70 -4.67
CA THR A 162 8.46 9.72 -5.01
C THR A 162 8.17 9.73 -6.50
N ALA A 163 7.03 10.31 -6.87
CA ALA A 163 6.65 10.46 -8.27
C ALA A 163 7.70 11.33 -9.00
N GLY A 164 8.16 10.88 -10.16
CA GLY A 164 9.14 11.59 -10.95
C GLY A 164 10.60 11.43 -10.51
N ALA A 165 10.84 10.62 -9.50
CA ALA A 165 12.18 10.35 -9.02
C ALA A 165 12.87 9.25 -9.82
#